data_09ca5f6893f19f4f201368304e688ea9
#
_entry.id   09ca5f6893f19f4f201368304e688ea9
#
_cell.length_a   1.000
_cell.length_b   1.000
_cell.length_c   1.000
_cell.angle_alpha   90.00
_cell.angle_beta   90.00
_cell.angle_gamma   90.00
#
_symmetry.space_group_name_H-M   'P 1'
#
loop_
_entity.id
_entity.type
_entity.pdbx_description
1 polymer ?
#
loop_
_entity_poly.entity_id
_entity_poly.type
_entity_poly.pdbx_seq_one_letter_code
_entity_poly.pdbx_strand_id
1 'polypeptide(L)'
;MPNIKINLNEIRELIPHREPFLFLDELTDIIKLKKATGKKIFSKDEYFFKGHFPGQPVVPGVILVEMMAQTAAALIAYSIREETFDKIVYLMNIENTKFRKPVFPDTIIFTDVNALRSKGRVW
;
A
#
# COMPACT_ATOMS: atom_id res chain seq x y z
N MET A 1 24.00 6.73 2.10
CA MET A 1 23.05 5.76 2.69
C MET A 1 22.53 4.85 1.60
N PRO A 2 22.67 3.56 1.75
CA PRO A 2 22.07 2.67 0.78
C PRO A 2 20.54 2.77 0.85
N ASN A 3 19.90 2.85 -0.30
CA ASN A 3 18.44 2.80 -0.37
C ASN A 3 17.98 1.38 -0.07
N ILE A 4 17.17 1.22 0.95
CA ILE A 4 16.58 -0.07 1.29
C ILE A 4 15.40 -0.31 0.37
N LYS A 5 15.39 -1.46 -0.27
CA LYS A 5 14.33 -1.89 -1.16
C LYS A 5 13.78 -3.21 -0.69
N ILE A 6 12.48 -3.26 -0.43
CA ILE A 6 11.77 -4.46 0.02
C ILE A 6 10.99 -5.01 -1.16
N ASN A 7 11.26 -6.26 -1.53
CA ASN A 7 10.59 -6.91 -2.64
C ASN A 7 9.27 -7.55 -2.19
N LEU A 8 8.52 -8.09 -3.15
CA LEU A 8 7.20 -8.66 -2.89
C LEU A 8 7.22 -9.82 -1.89
N ASN A 9 8.24 -10.67 -1.95
CA ASN A 9 8.33 -11.78 -1.00
C ASN A 9 8.51 -11.28 0.43
N GLU A 10 9.31 -10.24 0.61
CA GLU A 10 9.50 -9.63 1.92
C GLU A 10 8.24 -8.92 2.40
N ILE A 11 7.51 -8.27 1.48
CA ILE A 11 6.23 -7.64 1.80
C ILE A 11 5.25 -8.67 2.34
N ARG A 12 5.20 -9.86 1.76
CA ARG A 12 4.33 -10.94 2.25
C ARG A 12 4.67 -11.37 3.66
N GLU A 13 5.91 -11.20 4.09
CA GLU A 13 6.30 -11.48 5.47
C GLU A 13 5.88 -10.37 6.43
N LEU A 14 5.71 -9.16 5.93
CA LEU A 14 5.39 -8.00 6.75
C LEU A 14 3.89 -7.80 6.96
N ILE A 15 3.08 -8.01 5.92
CA ILE A 15 1.63 -7.79 5.98
C ILE A 15 0.88 -9.06 5.62
N PRO A 16 -0.34 -9.26 6.17
CA PRO A 16 -1.09 -10.50 5.95
C PRO A 16 -1.84 -10.56 4.62
N HIS A 17 -1.92 -9.44 3.92
CA HIS A 17 -2.66 -9.33 2.66
C HIS A 17 -2.10 -10.29 1.61
N ARG A 18 -2.97 -10.86 0.78
CA ARG A 18 -2.58 -11.77 -0.29
C ARG A 18 -3.40 -11.49 -1.54
N GLU A 19 -2.85 -11.87 -2.69
CA GLU A 19 -3.57 -11.75 -3.94
C GLU A 19 -4.93 -12.44 -3.85
N PRO A 20 -6.00 -11.88 -4.39
CA PRO A 20 -6.04 -10.71 -5.27
C PRO A 20 -6.15 -9.37 -4.55
N PHE A 21 -5.90 -9.31 -3.24
CA PHE A 21 -6.04 -8.08 -2.45
C PHE A 21 -4.72 -7.59 -1.86
N LEU A 22 -3.61 -7.89 -2.51
CA LEU A 22 -2.29 -7.38 -2.17
C LEU A 22 -1.90 -6.34 -3.22
N PHE A 23 -1.82 -5.07 -2.83
CA PHE A 23 -1.63 -3.95 -3.75
C PHE A 23 -0.29 -3.25 -3.56
N LEU A 24 0.77 -4.04 -3.39
CA LEU A 24 2.15 -3.56 -3.34
C LEU A 24 3.03 -4.52 -4.13
N ASP A 25 3.92 -3.98 -4.96
CA ASP A 25 4.96 -4.74 -5.64
C ASP A 25 6.30 -4.57 -4.95
N GLU A 26 6.58 -3.37 -4.42
CA GLU A 26 7.80 -3.12 -3.66
C GLU A 26 7.64 -1.90 -2.74
N LEU A 27 8.56 -1.79 -1.79
CA LEU A 27 8.62 -0.69 -0.85
C LEU A 27 10.03 -0.13 -0.86
N THR A 28 10.16 1.19 -1.03
CA THR A 28 11.47 1.87 -1.13
C THR A 28 11.49 3.14 -0.27
N ASP A 29 12.64 3.79 -0.23
CA ASP A 29 12.83 5.08 0.45
C ASP A 29 12.36 5.05 1.90
N ILE A 30 12.68 3.96 2.58
CA ILE A 30 12.20 3.69 3.93
C ILE A 30 13.03 4.44 4.97
N ILE A 31 12.36 5.21 5.81
CA ILE A 31 12.93 5.72 7.05
C ILE A 31 12.03 5.18 8.16
N LYS A 32 12.59 4.31 8.99
CA LYS A 32 11.82 3.61 10.03
C LYS A 32 10.98 4.58 10.85
N LEU A 33 9.71 4.22 11.04
CA LEU A 33 8.71 4.97 11.80
C LEU A 33 8.39 6.35 11.23
N LYS A 34 8.89 6.69 10.03
CA LYS A 34 8.69 8.01 9.44
C LYS A 34 8.05 7.98 8.07
N LYS A 35 8.65 7.31 7.10
CA LYS A 35 8.13 7.34 5.74
C LYS A 35 8.55 6.14 4.91
N ALA A 36 7.82 5.91 3.83
CA ALA A 36 8.17 4.94 2.81
C ALA A 36 7.44 5.28 1.52
N THR A 37 7.89 4.67 0.42
CA THR A 37 7.23 4.75 -0.88
C THR A 37 6.85 3.35 -1.32
N GLY A 38 5.57 3.14 -1.58
CA GLY A 38 5.05 1.90 -2.15
C GLY A 38 4.95 2.02 -3.66
N LYS A 39 5.13 0.91 -4.35
CA LYS A 39 5.02 0.85 -5.81
C LYS A 39 4.10 -0.28 -6.20
N LYS A 40 3.24 -0.04 -7.19
CA LYS A 40 2.35 -1.06 -7.74
C LYS A 40 2.09 -0.77 -9.21
N ILE A 41 2.04 -1.84 -10.00
CA ILE A 41 1.53 -1.79 -11.37
C ILE A 41 0.26 -2.63 -11.37
N PHE A 42 -0.89 -2.00 -11.67
CA PHE A 42 -2.15 -2.72 -11.77
C PHE A 42 -2.29 -3.27 -13.18
N SER A 43 -2.11 -4.57 -13.33
CA SER A 43 -2.27 -5.25 -14.62
C SER A 43 -3.71 -5.12 -15.10
N LYS A 44 -3.90 -5.06 -16.41
CA LYS A 44 -5.24 -5.05 -17.04
C LYS A 44 -6.07 -6.27 -16.65
N ASP A 45 -5.45 -7.33 -16.16
CA ASP A 45 -6.13 -8.58 -15.78
C ASP A 45 -6.64 -8.59 -14.35
N GLU A 46 -6.44 -7.49 -13.61
CA GLU A 46 -6.97 -7.39 -12.25
C GLU A 46 -8.48 -7.52 -12.25
N TYR A 47 -9.01 -8.25 -11.24
CA TYR A 47 -10.42 -8.66 -11.22
C TYR A 47 -11.42 -7.50 -11.26
N PHE A 48 -11.08 -6.34 -10.68
CA PHE A 48 -12.02 -5.22 -10.59
C PHE A 48 -12.22 -4.47 -11.91
N PHE A 49 -11.33 -4.62 -12.89
CA PHE A 49 -11.47 -3.90 -14.15
C PHE A 49 -12.65 -4.35 -14.99
N LYS A 50 -13.14 -5.56 -14.81
CA LYS A 50 -14.30 -6.05 -15.56
C LYS A 50 -15.55 -5.24 -15.28
N GLY A 51 -15.71 -4.79 -14.04
CA GLY A 51 -16.87 -4.02 -13.62
C GLY A 51 -16.63 -2.53 -13.49
N HIS A 52 -15.38 -2.10 -13.53
CA HIS A 52 -15.02 -0.71 -13.26
C HIS A 52 -14.06 -0.17 -14.34
N PHE A 53 -14.49 0.10 -15.53
CA PHE A 53 -15.83 -0.05 -16.07
C PHE A 53 -15.76 -0.88 -17.35
N PRO A 54 -16.81 -1.57 -17.77
CA PRO A 54 -16.79 -2.35 -19.00
C PRO A 54 -16.32 -1.51 -20.20
N GLY A 55 -15.24 -1.94 -20.86
CA GLY A 55 -14.67 -1.22 -21.98
C GLY A 55 -13.83 0.02 -21.62
N GLN A 56 -13.84 0.45 -20.38
CA GLN A 56 -13.08 1.63 -19.91
C GLN A 56 -12.51 1.34 -18.52
N PRO A 57 -11.44 0.53 -18.44
CA PRO A 57 -10.90 0.14 -17.14
C PRO A 57 -10.18 1.29 -16.44
N VAL A 58 -10.54 1.50 -15.18
CA VAL A 58 -9.95 2.51 -14.30
C VAL A 58 -9.78 1.90 -12.93
N VAL A 59 -8.66 2.12 -12.29
CA VAL A 59 -8.45 1.63 -10.92
C VAL A 59 -9.44 2.34 -9.98
N PRO A 60 -10.29 1.59 -9.27
CA PRO A 60 -11.21 2.22 -8.31
C PRO A 60 -10.45 3.03 -7.26
N GLY A 61 -10.98 4.22 -6.93
CA GLY A 61 -10.34 5.08 -5.93
C GLY A 61 -10.17 4.38 -4.59
N VAL A 62 -11.12 3.54 -4.20
CA VAL A 62 -11.04 2.78 -2.94
C VAL A 62 -9.86 1.79 -2.95
N ILE A 63 -9.50 1.27 -4.10
CA ILE A 63 -8.32 0.39 -4.23
C ILE A 63 -7.03 1.20 -4.05
N LEU A 64 -6.99 2.42 -4.55
CA LEU A 64 -5.84 3.30 -4.33
C LEU A 64 -5.69 3.64 -2.85
N VAL A 65 -6.80 3.88 -2.14
CA VAL A 65 -6.77 4.10 -0.69
C VAL A 65 -6.26 2.85 0.02
N GLU A 66 -6.69 1.67 -0.41
CA GLU A 66 -6.20 0.42 0.16
C GLU A 66 -4.69 0.25 -0.10
N MET A 67 -4.21 0.59 -1.28
CA MET A 67 -2.77 0.58 -1.58
C MET A 67 -2.00 1.49 -0.62
N MET A 68 -2.53 2.68 -0.35
CA MET A 68 -1.93 3.61 0.60
C MET A 68 -1.88 3.01 2.00
N ALA A 69 -2.96 2.38 2.43
CA ALA A 69 -3.04 1.73 3.73
C ALA A 69 -2.06 0.57 3.85
N GLN A 70 -1.92 -0.23 2.80
CA GLN A 70 -0.98 -1.35 2.79
C GLN A 70 0.47 -0.85 2.80
N THR A 71 0.76 0.24 2.09
CA THR A 71 2.08 0.87 2.12
C THR A 71 2.43 1.32 3.53
N ALA A 72 1.48 1.97 4.20
CA ALA A 72 1.67 2.41 5.59
C ALA A 72 1.83 1.23 6.54
N ALA A 73 1.01 0.19 6.38
CA ALA A 73 1.12 -1.02 7.21
C ALA A 73 2.48 -1.70 7.03
N ALA A 74 2.97 -1.77 5.79
CA ALA A 74 4.29 -2.36 5.51
C ALA A 74 5.40 -1.54 6.15
N LEU A 75 5.31 -0.21 6.11
CA LEU A 75 6.29 0.66 6.77
C LEU A 75 6.34 0.37 8.28
N ILE A 76 5.18 0.29 8.92
CA ILE A 76 5.13 0.06 10.37
C ILE A 76 5.64 -1.35 10.70
N ALA A 77 5.19 -2.35 9.96
CA ALA A 77 5.63 -3.73 10.19
C ALA A 77 7.14 -3.87 10.01
N TYR A 78 7.71 -3.23 8.99
CA TYR A 78 9.15 -3.21 8.77
C TYR A 78 9.88 -2.52 9.94
N SER A 79 9.32 -1.41 10.42
CA SER A 79 9.96 -0.59 11.45
C SER A 79 10.02 -1.29 12.81
N ILE A 80 9.00 -2.11 13.13
CA ILE A 80 8.91 -2.77 14.44
C ILE A 80 8.93 -4.30 14.33
N ARG A 81 9.48 -4.83 13.24
CA ARG A 81 9.43 -6.27 12.93
C ARG A 81 10.10 -7.16 13.97
N GLU A 82 10.97 -6.61 14.80
CA GLU A 82 11.61 -7.36 15.87
C GLU A 82 10.73 -7.47 17.11
N GLU A 83 9.63 -6.74 17.15
CA GLU A 83 8.66 -6.78 18.24
C GLU A 83 7.58 -7.82 17.90
N THR A 84 7.09 -8.49 18.93
CA THR A 84 5.97 -9.40 18.77
C THR A 84 4.68 -8.59 18.66
N PHE A 85 4.00 -8.67 17.52
CA PHE A 85 2.72 -7.97 17.34
C PHE A 85 1.84 -8.75 16.37
N ASP A 86 0.53 -8.47 16.45
CA ASP A 86 -0.44 -9.01 15.53
C ASP A 86 -0.29 -8.29 14.19
N LYS A 87 -0.15 -9.05 13.11
CA LYS A 87 0.05 -8.49 11.76
C LYS A 87 -1.24 -8.02 11.11
N ILE A 88 -2.39 -8.27 11.72
CA ILE A 88 -3.66 -7.80 11.17
C ILE A 88 -3.79 -6.31 11.40
N VAL A 89 -4.03 -5.57 10.32
CA VAL A 89 -4.14 -4.12 10.33
C VAL A 89 -5.52 -3.71 9.85
N TYR A 90 -6.18 -2.86 10.64
CA TYR A 90 -7.50 -2.35 10.29
C TYR A 90 -7.42 -0.87 9.96
N LEU A 91 -8.04 -0.47 8.85
CA LEU A 91 -8.20 0.92 8.50
C LEU A 91 -9.31 1.51 9.38
N MET A 92 -8.96 2.52 10.17
CA MET A 92 -9.90 3.10 11.12
C MET A 92 -10.61 4.34 10.61
N ASN A 93 -9.95 5.11 9.77
CA ASN A 93 -10.44 6.43 9.41
C ASN A 93 -9.82 6.89 8.10
N ILE A 94 -10.61 7.61 7.31
CA ILE A 94 -10.17 8.23 6.05
C ILE A 94 -10.63 9.68 6.08
N GLU A 95 -9.69 10.60 6.00
CA GLU A 95 -9.97 12.03 6.04
C GLU A 95 -9.28 12.76 4.88
N ASN A 96 -9.89 13.85 4.42
CA ASN A 96 -9.28 14.75 3.45
C ASN A 96 -8.74 14.03 2.21
N THR A 97 -9.56 13.15 1.63
CA THR A 97 -9.16 12.31 0.50
C THR A 97 -9.74 12.87 -0.78
N LYS A 98 -8.88 13.02 -1.80
CA LYS A 98 -9.28 13.53 -3.11
C LYS A 98 -8.66 12.68 -4.21
N PHE A 99 -9.43 12.41 -5.25
CA PHE A 99 -8.98 11.72 -6.45
C PHE A 99 -9.04 12.70 -7.61
N ARG A 100 -7.87 13.11 -8.11
CA ARG A 100 -7.79 14.18 -9.09
C ARG A 100 -7.60 13.72 -10.52
N LYS A 101 -7.08 12.51 -10.70
CA LYS A 101 -6.83 11.94 -12.02
C LYS A 101 -7.16 10.45 -12.01
N PRO A 102 -7.71 9.93 -13.11
CA PRO A 102 -7.91 8.50 -13.22
C PRO A 102 -6.59 7.76 -13.34
N VAL A 103 -6.55 6.53 -12.83
CA VAL A 103 -5.41 5.62 -12.96
C VAL A 103 -5.81 4.48 -13.86
N PHE A 104 -5.07 4.28 -14.94
CA PHE A 104 -5.35 3.27 -15.95
C PHE A 104 -4.51 2.01 -15.72
N PRO A 105 -4.94 0.86 -16.27
CA PRO A 105 -4.12 -0.37 -16.21
C PRO A 105 -2.72 -0.15 -16.74
N ASP A 106 -1.79 -0.95 -16.21
CA ASP A 106 -0.38 -0.99 -16.63
C ASP A 106 0.40 0.32 -16.38
N THR A 107 -0.17 1.22 -15.60
CA THR A 107 0.52 2.43 -15.14
C THR A 107 1.26 2.14 -13.84
N ILE A 108 2.48 2.65 -13.72
CA ILE A 108 3.25 2.53 -12.49
C ILE A 108 2.73 3.56 -11.48
N ILE A 109 2.30 3.10 -10.31
CA ILE A 109 1.77 3.96 -9.26
C ILE A 109 2.72 3.94 -8.08
N PHE A 110 3.03 5.13 -7.57
CA PHE A 110 3.81 5.30 -6.36
C PHE A 110 2.93 5.88 -5.27
N THR A 111 3.09 5.39 -4.06
CA THR A 111 2.40 5.90 -2.88
C THR A 111 3.44 6.33 -1.86
N ASP A 112 3.46 7.62 -1.55
CA ASP A 112 4.31 8.15 -0.50
C ASP A 112 3.51 8.24 0.79
N VAL A 113 3.99 7.59 1.84
CA VAL A 113 3.34 7.63 3.15
C VAL A 113 4.27 8.23 4.20
N ASN A 114 3.67 9.00 5.10
CA ASN A 114 4.38 9.61 6.22
C ASN A 114 3.64 9.28 7.50
N ALA A 115 4.36 8.77 8.50
CA ALA A 115 3.79 8.55 9.82
C ALA A 115 3.76 9.89 10.54
N LEU A 116 2.58 10.36 10.92
CA LEU A 116 2.43 11.64 11.59
C LEU A 116 2.55 11.50 13.10
N ARG A 117 1.96 10.45 13.65
CA ARG A 117 2.00 10.15 15.08
C ARG A 117 1.48 8.74 15.32
N SER A 118 1.80 8.22 16.51
CA SER A 118 1.26 6.94 16.94
C SER A 118 0.85 7.02 18.41
N LYS A 119 -0.14 6.18 18.77
CA LYS A 119 -0.58 6.04 20.14
C LYS A 119 -0.91 4.57 20.36
N GLY A 120 0.00 3.85 21.05
CA GLY A 120 -0.12 2.42 21.19
C GLY A 120 -0.02 1.74 19.82
N ARG A 121 -1.08 1.06 19.40
CA ARG A 121 -1.16 0.38 18.10
C ARG A 121 -1.85 1.22 17.02
N VAL A 122 -2.13 2.48 17.30
CA VAL A 122 -2.80 3.38 16.35
C VAL A 122 -1.77 4.29 15.70
N TRP A 123 -1.79 4.32 14.38
CA TRP A 123 -0.87 5.10 13.56
C TRP A 123 -1.63 5.97 12.57
#